data_71e6a191553be9208d91d40915b8cc46
#
_entry.id   71e6a191553be9208d91d40915b8cc46
#
_cell.length_a   1.000
_cell.length_b   1.000
_cell.length_c   1.000
_cell.angle_alpha   90.00
_cell.angle_beta   90.00
_cell.angle_gamma   90.00
#
_symmetry.space_group_name_H-M   'P 1'
#
loop_
_entity.id
_entity.type
_entity.pdbx_description
1 polymer ?
#
loop_
_entity_poly.entity_id
_entity_poly.type
_entity_poly.pdbx_seq_one_letter_code
_entity_poly.pdbx_strand_id
1 'polypeptide(L)'
;MGIYEELQARGLVKQVTNEPEIREMVNAGKAKFYIGFDCTADSLTAGHFMALTLMKRLQMAGNQPVALIGGGTTMIGDPSGRTDMRKMLTKEDIDHNAECFKRQMERFIEFGPGKAIMVNNADWLLNLNYIELLREVGACFSVNNMLRAECYKQRMEKGLSFFEFNYMIMQSYDFYYLFQHYDCNMQFGGDDQWSNMLGGTELIRRKLGKDAHAMTITLLTDSQGKKMGKTAGNAVWLDPNKTSPFDFYQYWRNVGDADVLKCIRMLTFLPLEQIDEMDKWEGSQLNQAKEILAFELTKLVHGEEEARKAEAGAKALFGGSGNSEHMPSTELTAEDFTDDKIDTLTLLVKCGLAASKGEGRRLVQQGGISVNDEKVTDFATMFEKTTFTGDGAVIRKGKKVFHKAFVK
;
A
#
# COMPACT_ATOMS: atom_id res chain seq x y z
N MET A 1 -23.62 2.19 -16.86
CA MET A 1 -23.32 1.45 -15.61
C MET A 1 -23.01 2.48 -14.54
N GLY A 2 -23.63 2.39 -13.35
CA GLY A 2 -23.31 3.28 -12.22
C GLY A 2 -22.00 2.86 -11.56
N ILE A 3 -21.44 3.75 -10.73
CA ILE A 3 -20.15 3.46 -10.05
C ILE A 3 -20.29 2.27 -9.09
N TYR A 4 -21.44 2.09 -8.43
CA TYR A 4 -21.65 0.95 -7.54
C TYR A 4 -21.57 -0.38 -8.29
N GLU A 5 -22.21 -0.49 -9.44
CA GLU A 5 -22.17 -1.66 -10.31
C GLU A 5 -20.77 -1.90 -10.86
N GLU A 6 -20.02 -0.84 -11.18
CA GLU A 6 -18.62 -0.96 -11.58
C GLU A 6 -17.78 -1.54 -10.45
N LEU A 7 -17.95 -1.04 -9.21
CA LEU A 7 -17.23 -1.58 -8.05
C LEU A 7 -17.56 -3.07 -7.80
N GLN A 8 -18.82 -3.48 -7.98
CA GLN A 8 -19.23 -4.89 -7.90
C GLN A 8 -18.58 -5.72 -9.01
N ALA A 9 -18.63 -5.28 -10.25
CA ALA A 9 -18.04 -5.98 -11.41
C ALA A 9 -16.52 -6.11 -11.28
N ARG A 10 -15.87 -5.16 -10.59
CA ARG A 10 -14.44 -5.25 -10.28
C ARG A 10 -14.11 -6.12 -9.07
N GLY A 11 -15.13 -6.65 -8.36
CA GLY A 11 -14.93 -7.48 -7.17
C GLY A 11 -14.46 -6.69 -5.94
N LEU A 12 -14.73 -5.39 -5.92
CA LEU A 12 -14.29 -4.51 -4.83
C LEU A 12 -15.26 -4.47 -3.66
N VAL A 13 -16.56 -4.67 -3.87
CA VAL A 13 -17.58 -4.64 -2.81
C VAL A 13 -17.53 -5.93 -2.00
N LYS A 14 -17.42 -5.82 -0.67
CA LYS A 14 -17.39 -6.98 0.23
C LYS A 14 -18.57 -7.02 1.20
N GLN A 15 -18.66 -6.07 2.12
CA GLN A 15 -19.76 -5.95 3.08
C GLN A 15 -20.36 -4.52 3.00
N VAL A 16 -21.65 -4.39 3.20
CA VAL A 16 -22.38 -3.13 3.17
C VAL A 16 -23.44 -3.09 4.26
N THR A 17 -23.69 -1.92 4.85
CA THR A 17 -24.73 -1.76 5.87
C THR A 17 -26.13 -1.70 5.28
N ASN A 18 -26.31 -1.01 4.17
CA ASN A 18 -27.58 -0.86 3.46
C ASN A 18 -27.31 -0.71 1.95
N GLU A 19 -27.38 -1.81 1.21
CA GLU A 19 -27.01 -1.82 -0.21
C GLU A 19 -27.86 -0.87 -1.07
N PRO A 20 -29.21 -0.84 -0.98
CA PRO A 20 -30.00 0.05 -1.80
C PRO A 20 -29.65 1.53 -1.62
N GLU A 21 -29.52 2.00 -0.39
CA GLU A 21 -29.22 3.39 -0.08
C GLU A 21 -27.79 3.76 -0.48
N ILE A 22 -26.81 2.89 -0.23
CA ILE A 22 -25.42 3.10 -0.64
C ILE A 22 -25.33 3.18 -2.17
N ARG A 23 -25.99 2.27 -2.88
CA ARG A 23 -26.04 2.25 -4.35
C ARG A 23 -26.62 3.55 -4.91
N GLU A 24 -27.75 3.98 -4.40
CA GLU A 24 -28.38 5.25 -4.82
C GLU A 24 -27.45 6.43 -4.56
N MET A 25 -26.88 6.50 -3.34
CA MET A 25 -26.05 7.61 -2.90
C MET A 25 -24.76 7.73 -3.74
N VAL A 26 -24.00 6.65 -3.92
CA VAL A 26 -22.75 6.70 -4.66
C VAL A 26 -22.94 6.88 -6.17
N ASN A 27 -24.00 6.29 -6.74
CA ASN A 27 -24.36 6.46 -8.15
C ASN A 27 -24.83 7.88 -8.46
N ALA A 28 -25.47 8.56 -7.50
CA ALA A 28 -25.88 9.94 -7.63
C ALA A 28 -24.77 10.97 -7.35
N GLY A 29 -23.56 10.54 -7.00
CA GLY A 29 -22.45 11.42 -6.62
C GLY A 29 -22.69 12.19 -5.32
N LYS A 30 -23.52 11.66 -4.42
CA LYS A 30 -23.93 12.31 -3.16
C LYS A 30 -23.22 11.78 -1.92
N ALA A 31 -22.35 10.77 -2.06
CA ALA A 31 -21.58 10.29 -0.94
C ALA A 31 -20.45 11.27 -0.62
N LYS A 32 -20.46 11.77 0.60
CA LYS A 32 -19.30 12.38 1.24
C LYS A 32 -18.74 11.35 2.19
N PHE A 33 -17.61 10.77 1.82
CA PHE A 33 -17.12 9.56 2.45
C PHE A 33 -15.68 9.72 2.94
N TYR A 34 -15.32 8.99 3.98
CA TYR A 34 -13.94 8.97 4.43
C TYR A 34 -13.29 7.59 4.38
N ILE A 35 -11.96 7.62 4.25
CA ILE A 35 -11.06 6.50 4.51
C ILE A 35 -9.98 6.99 5.44
N GLY A 36 -9.69 6.23 6.50
CA GLY A 36 -8.65 6.53 7.48
C GLY A 36 -7.30 5.91 7.10
N PHE A 37 -6.23 6.64 7.37
CA PHE A 37 -4.85 6.23 7.10
C PHE A 37 -3.98 6.50 8.33
N ASP A 38 -3.63 5.45 9.07
CA ASP A 38 -2.68 5.55 10.18
C ASP A 38 -1.26 5.75 9.66
N CYS A 39 -0.59 6.81 10.15
CA CYS A 39 0.72 7.26 9.70
C CYS A 39 1.87 6.44 10.31
N THR A 40 1.86 5.13 10.12
CA THR A 40 2.82 4.19 10.73
C THR A 40 4.18 4.11 10.03
N ALA A 41 4.36 4.83 8.93
CA ALA A 41 5.61 4.97 8.17
C ALA A 41 5.56 6.28 7.35
N ASP A 42 6.71 6.71 6.85
CA ASP A 42 6.87 7.89 6.00
C ASP A 42 6.52 7.68 4.52
N SER A 43 5.86 6.58 4.19
CA SER A 43 5.31 6.31 2.86
C SER A 43 4.11 5.38 2.92
N LEU A 44 3.17 5.59 2.01
CA LEU A 44 2.14 4.62 1.65
C LEU A 44 2.78 3.42 0.94
N THR A 45 2.08 2.30 0.96
CA THR A 45 2.52 1.03 0.34
C THR A 45 1.51 0.56 -0.70
N ALA A 46 1.89 -0.42 -1.50
CA ALA A 46 0.95 -1.10 -2.40
C ALA A 46 -0.29 -1.69 -1.67
N GLY A 47 -0.21 -1.92 -0.35
CA GLY A 47 -1.37 -2.31 0.46
C GLY A 47 -2.43 -1.20 0.60
N HIS A 48 -2.04 0.08 0.52
CA HIS A 48 -2.96 1.22 0.54
C HIS A 48 -3.55 1.52 -0.86
N PHE A 49 -3.03 0.88 -1.89
CA PHE A 49 -3.39 1.14 -3.28
C PHE A 49 -4.88 0.95 -3.55
N MET A 50 -5.47 -0.09 -2.95
CA MET A 50 -6.92 -0.36 -3.05
C MET A 50 -7.76 0.80 -2.54
N ALA A 51 -7.40 1.35 -1.38
CA ALA A 51 -8.10 2.49 -0.79
C ALA A 51 -7.95 3.75 -1.66
N LEU A 52 -6.74 4.02 -2.16
CA LEU A 52 -6.47 5.18 -3.01
C LEU A 52 -7.20 5.10 -4.36
N THR A 53 -7.20 3.94 -5.00
CA THR A 53 -7.91 3.73 -6.28
C THR A 53 -9.42 3.79 -6.09
N LEU A 54 -9.94 3.30 -4.96
CA LEU A 54 -11.36 3.45 -4.62
C LEU A 54 -11.73 4.93 -4.46
N MET A 55 -10.94 5.70 -3.68
CA MET A 55 -11.18 7.14 -3.52
C MET A 55 -11.19 7.85 -4.86
N LYS A 56 -10.24 7.56 -5.74
CA LYS A 56 -10.16 8.12 -7.09
C LYS A 56 -11.40 7.78 -7.92
N ARG A 57 -11.84 6.51 -7.95
CA ARG A 57 -13.02 6.07 -8.69
C ARG A 57 -14.28 6.79 -8.24
N LEU A 58 -14.50 6.84 -6.93
CA LEU A 58 -15.65 7.50 -6.35
C LEU A 58 -15.62 9.01 -6.59
N GLN A 59 -14.43 9.64 -6.54
CA GLN A 59 -14.27 11.06 -6.88
C GLN A 59 -14.59 11.32 -8.36
N MET A 60 -14.12 10.48 -9.27
CA MET A 60 -14.44 10.57 -10.70
C MET A 60 -15.94 10.43 -10.97
N ALA A 61 -16.66 9.69 -10.12
CA ALA A 61 -18.12 9.55 -10.16
C ALA A 61 -18.88 10.68 -9.44
N GLY A 62 -18.20 11.76 -9.03
CA GLY A 62 -18.80 12.94 -8.41
C GLY A 62 -18.94 12.88 -6.89
N ASN A 63 -18.51 11.80 -6.23
CA ASN A 63 -18.53 11.70 -4.77
C ASN A 63 -17.34 12.46 -4.15
N GLN A 64 -17.48 12.92 -2.91
CA GLN A 64 -16.50 13.74 -2.24
C GLN A 64 -15.67 12.92 -1.23
N PRO A 65 -14.37 12.65 -1.49
CA PRO A 65 -13.50 11.98 -0.55
C PRO A 65 -13.08 12.88 0.62
N VAL A 66 -13.03 12.29 1.81
CA VAL A 66 -12.37 12.82 3.00
C VAL A 66 -11.21 11.90 3.33
N ALA A 67 -9.98 12.33 3.10
CA ALA A 67 -8.79 11.59 3.52
C ALA A 67 -8.53 11.90 5.00
N LEU A 68 -8.80 10.93 5.87
CA LEU A 68 -8.57 11.08 7.30
C LEU A 68 -7.17 10.59 7.65
N ILE A 69 -6.32 11.51 8.06
CA ILE A 69 -5.01 11.21 8.62
C ILE A 69 -5.16 10.83 10.09
N GLY A 70 -4.69 9.63 10.42
CA GLY A 70 -4.78 9.06 11.76
C GLY A 70 -3.68 9.58 12.70
N GLY A 71 -3.52 10.90 12.86
CA GLY A 71 -2.50 11.46 13.75
C GLY A 71 -2.71 11.07 15.22
N GLY A 72 -3.96 11.07 15.69
CA GLY A 72 -4.31 10.61 17.03
C GLY A 72 -4.38 9.09 17.16
N THR A 73 -5.03 8.42 16.19
CA THR A 73 -5.20 6.95 16.22
C THR A 73 -3.87 6.21 16.03
N THR A 74 -2.91 6.75 15.29
CA THR A 74 -1.57 6.17 15.15
C THR A 74 -0.81 6.08 16.47
N MET A 75 -1.08 7.00 17.42
CA MET A 75 -0.48 6.95 18.76
C MET A 75 -0.91 5.71 19.54
N ILE A 76 -2.10 5.16 19.23
CA ILE A 76 -2.64 3.95 19.84
C ILE A 76 -2.28 2.72 19.00
N GLY A 77 -2.58 2.77 17.71
CA GLY A 77 -2.33 1.71 16.74
C GLY A 77 -3.47 0.69 16.64
N ASP A 78 -3.97 0.52 15.41
CA ASP A 78 -5.04 -0.43 15.09
C ASP A 78 -4.64 -1.88 15.36
N PRO A 79 -5.37 -2.63 16.20
CA PRO A 79 -5.13 -4.04 16.45
C PRO A 79 -5.67 -4.97 15.34
N SER A 80 -6.51 -4.48 14.44
CA SER A 80 -7.21 -5.28 13.42
C SER A 80 -6.25 -6.04 12.51
N GLY A 81 -6.49 -7.34 12.34
CA GLY A 81 -5.70 -8.20 11.45
C GLY A 81 -4.23 -8.37 11.86
N ARG A 82 -3.91 -8.19 13.14
CA ARG A 82 -2.56 -8.31 13.71
C ARG A 82 -2.50 -9.27 14.89
N THR A 83 -1.31 -9.80 15.10
CA THR A 83 -1.03 -10.67 16.25
C THR A 83 -0.23 -9.97 17.35
N ASP A 84 0.46 -8.87 17.01
CA ASP A 84 1.36 -8.16 17.91
C ASP A 84 1.03 -6.67 17.99
N MET A 85 1.32 -6.03 19.13
CA MET A 85 1.14 -4.59 19.34
C MET A 85 2.04 -3.80 18.39
N ARG A 86 1.56 -2.62 17.91
CA ARG A 86 2.37 -1.72 17.08
C ARG A 86 3.47 -1.06 17.89
N LYS A 87 4.60 -0.73 17.23
CA LYS A 87 5.63 0.13 17.80
C LYS A 87 5.03 1.52 18.04
N MET A 88 5.24 2.06 19.22
CA MET A 88 4.85 3.44 19.53
C MET A 88 5.78 4.41 18.78
N LEU A 89 5.17 5.37 18.08
CA LEU A 89 5.86 6.44 17.36
C LEU A 89 5.77 7.75 18.17
N THR A 90 6.74 8.63 17.99
CA THR A 90 6.67 9.98 18.55
C THR A 90 5.67 10.84 17.76
N LYS A 91 5.25 11.96 18.35
CA LYS A 91 4.38 12.90 17.66
C LYS A 91 5.06 13.46 16.40
N GLU A 92 6.35 13.77 16.51
CA GLU A 92 7.18 14.28 15.41
C GLU A 92 7.26 13.29 14.25
N ASP A 93 7.44 11.98 14.54
CA ASP A 93 7.41 10.91 13.53
C ASP A 93 6.05 10.87 12.81
N ILE A 94 4.95 10.96 13.57
CA ILE A 94 3.59 10.91 13.04
C ILE A 94 3.30 12.12 12.17
N ASP A 95 3.66 13.33 12.61
CA ASP A 95 3.48 14.57 11.86
C ASP A 95 4.28 14.53 10.55
N HIS A 96 5.54 14.06 10.58
CA HIS A 96 6.36 13.86 9.38
C HIS A 96 5.72 12.86 8.40
N ASN A 97 5.26 11.72 8.91
CA ASN A 97 4.63 10.69 8.10
C ASN A 97 3.32 11.20 7.46
N ALA A 98 2.54 12.00 8.20
CA ALA A 98 1.32 12.62 7.70
C ALA A 98 1.57 13.50 6.48
N GLU A 99 2.61 14.35 6.53
CA GLU A 99 3.01 15.19 5.40
C GLU A 99 3.50 14.37 4.19
N CYS A 100 4.17 13.25 4.43
CA CYS A 100 4.56 12.33 3.37
C CYS A 100 3.33 11.68 2.70
N PHE A 101 2.34 11.25 3.49
CA PHE A 101 1.09 10.68 2.97
C PHE A 101 0.32 11.68 2.11
N LYS A 102 0.20 12.92 2.58
CA LYS A 102 -0.47 14.00 1.85
C LYS A 102 0.10 14.16 0.43
N ARG A 103 1.41 14.34 0.32
CA ARG A 103 2.08 14.48 -0.99
C ARG A 103 1.87 13.29 -1.93
N GLN A 104 1.77 12.08 -1.37
CA GLN A 104 1.53 10.89 -2.18
C GLN A 104 0.07 10.78 -2.60
N MET A 105 -0.89 11.13 -1.74
CA MET A 105 -2.32 11.11 -2.05
C MET A 105 -2.71 12.10 -3.14
N GLU A 106 -2.05 13.26 -3.22
CA GLU A 106 -2.26 14.28 -4.25
C GLU A 106 -2.03 13.76 -5.69
N ARG A 107 -1.33 12.64 -5.84
CA ARG A 107 -1.16 11.96 -7.14
C ARG A 107 -2.38 11.14 -7.55
N PHE A 108 -3.22 10.77 -6.60
CA PHE A 108 -4.39 9.91 -6.85
C PHE A 108 -5.69 10.70 -6.88
N ILE A 109 -5.89 11.62 -5.94
CA ILE A 109 -7.12 12.38 -5.76
C ILE A 109 -6.85 13.86 -5.81
N GLU A 110 -7.85 14.60 -6.30
CA GLU A 110 -7.78 16.04 -6.40
C GLU A 110 -8.33 16.69 -5.12
N PHE A 111 -7.50 17.47 -4.44
CA PHE A 111 -7.88 18.25 -3.26
C PHE A 111 -8.32 19.66 -3.65
N GLY A 112 -9.22 20.26 -2.86
CA GLY A 112 -9.67 21.63 -3.03
C GLY A 112 -11.17 21.83 -2.80
N PRO A 113 -11.66 23.06 -2.97
CA PRO A 113 -13.07 23.38 -2.79
C PRO A 113 -13.98 22.53 -3.69
N GLY A 114 -14.96 21.82 -3.09
CA GLY A 114 -15.85 20.91 -3.80
C GLY A 114 -15.22 19.59 -4.28
N LYS A 115 -13.92 19.38 -3.99
CA LYS A 115 -13.17 18.16 -4.29
C LYS A 115 -12.89 17.41 -2.99
N ALA A 116 -11.79 16.65 -2.96
CA ALA A 116 -11.39 15.98 -1.72
C ALA A 116 -10.92 16.98 -0.66
N ILE A 117 -11.11 16.61 0.61
CA ILE A 117 -10.55 17.29 1.75
C ILE A 117 -9.64 16.34 2.52
N MET A 118 -8.63 16.89 3.20
CA MET A 118 -7.78 16.15 4.12
C MET A 118 -7.96 16.70 5.52
N VAL A 119 -8.13 15.82 6.48
CA VAL A 119 -8.29 16.16 7.89
C VAL A 119 -7.41 15.25 8.75
N ASN A 120 -7.05 15.70 9.94
CA ASN A 120 -6.24 14.95 10.89
C ASN A 120 -7.04 14.72 12.18
N ASN A 121 -7.24 13.47 12.58
CA ASN A 121 -8.00 13.18 13.80
C ASN A 121 -7.28 13.60 15.11
N ALA A 122 -5.99 13.93 15.06
CA ALA A 122 -5.30 14.57 16.16
C ALA A 122 -5.95 15.89 16.58
N ASP A 123 -6.57 16.63 15.64
CA ASP A 123 -7.19 17.94 15.89
C ASP A 123 -8.35 17.85 16.90
N TRP A 124 -9.07 16.73 16.93
CA TRP A 124 -10.16 16.51 17.89
C TRP A 124 -9.85 15.45 18.94
N LEU A 125 -9.15 14.36 18.64
CA LEU A 125 -8.89 13.29 19.60
C LEU A 125 -7.96 13.72 20.74
N LEU A 126 -6.95 14.55 20.46
CA LEU A 126 -5.98 14.97 21.49
C LEU A 126 -6.54 15.97 22.48
N ASN A 127 -7.65 16.62 22.16
CA ASN A 127 -8.30 17.61 23.00
C ASN A 127 -9.52 17.05 23.76
N LEU A 128 -9.83 15.75 23.63
CA LEU A 128 -10.96 15.13 24.29
C LEU A 128 -10.74 15.03 25.81
N ASN A 129 -11.72 15.46 26.57
CA ASN A 129 -11.76 15.16 28.00
C ASN A 129 -12.13 13.69 28.20
N TYR A 130 -11.28 12.95 28.92
CA TYR A 130 -11.47 11.51 29.10
C TYR A 130 -12.79 11.15 29.80
N ILE A 131 -13.19 11.90 30.80
CA ILE A 131 -14.43 11.63 31.55
C ILE A 131 -15.66 11.93 30.66
N GLU A 132 -15.62 13.01 29.90
CA GLU A 132 -16.69 13.36 28.96
C GLU A 132 -16.80 12.30 27.86
N LEU A 133 -15.69 11.86 27.30
CA LEU A 133 -15.67 10.77 26.32
C LEU A 133 -16.32 9.49 26.88
N LEU A 134 -15.98 9.09 28.10
CA LEU A 134 -16.57 7.90 28.71
C LEU A 134 -18.08 8.05 28.94
N ARG A 135 -18.54 9.21 29.37
CA ARG A 135 -19.97 9.46 29.62
C ARG A 135 -20.78 9.53 28.33
N GLU A 136 -20.29 10.24 27.35
CA GLU A 136 -21.04 10.56 26.12
C GLU A 136 -20.91 9.48 25.05
N VAL A 137 -19.74 8.90 24.92
CA VAL A 137 -19.42 7.92 23.88
C VAL A 137 -19.31 6.53 24.46
N GLY A 138 -18.53 6.34 25.52
CA GLY A 138 -18.31 5.04 26.16
C GLY A 138 -19.60 4.34 26.59
N ALA A 139 -20.61 5.10 27.05
CA ALA A 139 -21.93 4.58 27.39
C ALA A 139 -22.68 3.96 26.19
N CYS A 140 -22.29 4.28 24.95
CA CYS A 140 -22.84 3.69 23.74
C CYS A 140 -22.24 2.34 23.37
N PHE A 141 -21.17 1.91 24.04
CA PHE A 141 -20.44 0.68 23.71
C PHE A 141 -20.62 -0.39 24.80
N SER A 142 -20.90 -1.62 24.36
CA SER A 142 -20.92 -2.78 25.25
C SER A 142 -19.59 -3.53 25.13
N VAL A 143 -18.85 -3.66 26.24
CA VAL A 143 -17.60 -4.43 26.30
C VAL A 143 -17.79 -5.85 25.78
N ASN A 144 -18.90 -6.51 26.18
CA ASN A 144 -19.20 -7.86 25.72
C ASN A 144 -19.37 -7.97 24.18
N ASN A 145 -19.95 -6.95 23.56
CA ASN A 145 -20.09 -6.91 22.11
C ASN A 145 -18.75 -6.59 21.43
N MET A 146 -17.98 -5.66 21.99
CA MET A 146 -16.64 -5.34 21.48
C MET A 146 -15.72 -6.56 21.51
N LEU A 147 -15.69 -7.32 22.61
CA LEU A 147 -14.87 -8.53 22.74
C LEU A 147 -15.25 -9.65 21.75
N ARG A 148 -16.47 -9.64 21.22
CA ARG A 148 -16.90 -10.57 20.16
C ARG A 148 -16.48 -10.12 18.76
N ALA A 149 -16.06 -8.87 18.62
CA ALA A 149 -15.66 -8.31 17.33
C ALA A 149 -14.42 -9.02 16.77
N GLU A 150 -14.44 -9.26 15.45
CA GLU A 150 -13.36 -10.01 14.77
C GLU A 150 -12.00 -9.32 14.90
N CYS A 151 -11.98 -7.99 14.94
CA CYS A 151 -10.75 -7.21 15.09
C CYS A 151 -9.99 -7.51 16.40
N TYR A 152 -10.66 -8.00 17.45
CA TYR A 152 -10.02 -8.32 18.73
C TYR A 152 -9.68 -9.79 18.92
N LYS A 153 -10.32 -10.73 18.21
CA LYS A 153 -10.17 -12.17 18.45
C LYS A 153 -8.71 -12.65 18.43
N GLN A 154 -7.97 -12.28 17.40
CA GLN A 154 -6.56 -12.68 17.27
C GLN A 154 -5.66 -12.07 18.34
N ARG A 155 -5.98 -10.85 18.77
CA ARG A 155 -5.24 -10.17 19.84
C ARG A 155 -5.53 -10.75 21.21
N MET A 156 -6.77 -11.18 21.46
CA MET A 156 -7.16 -11.78 22.76
C MET A 156 -6.34 -13.02 23.10
N GLU A 157 -5.99 -13.84 22.08
CA GLU A 157 -5.15 -15.04 22.28
C GLU A 157 -3.75 -14.71 22.79
N LYS A 158 -3.20 -13.53 22.44
CA LYS A 158 -1.86 -13.07 22.81
C LYS A 158 -1.87 -11.96 23.90
N GLY A 159 -3.04 -11.57 24.34
CA GLY A 159 -3.22 -10.52 25.35
C GLY A 159 -3.52 -9.16 24.69
N LEU A 160 -4.81 -8.82 24.60
CA LEU A 160 -5.29 -7.50 24.17
C LEU A 160 -5.12 -6.50 25.31
N SER A 161 -4.37 -5.43 25.10
CA SER A 161 -4.24 -4.36 26.09
C SER A 161 -5.46 -3.45 26.11
N PHE A 162 -5.74 -2.83 27.27
CA PHE A 162 -6.77 -1.79 27.38
C PHE A 162 -6.51 -0.63 26.42
N PHE A 163 -5.25 -0.33 26.17
CA PHE A 163 -4.81 0.67 25.22
C PHE A 163 -5.32 0.39 23.78
N GLU A 164 -5.04 -0.80 23.25
CA GLU A 164 -5.52 -1.23 21.94
C GLU A 164 -7.04 -1.39 21.87
N PHE A 165 -7.67 -1.79 22.99
CA PHE A 165 -9.12 -1.98 23.07
C PHE A 165 -9.90 -0.69 22.83
N ASN A 166 -9.32 0.48 23.14
CA ASN A 166 -9.96 1.77 22.88
C ASN A 166 -9.93 2.20 21.40
N TYR A 167 -9.17 1.53 20.55
CA TYR A 167 -9.05 1.94 19.14
C TYR A 167 -10.41 1.99 18.42
N MET A 168 -11.26 0.98 18.60
CA MET A 168 -12.62 0.95 18.02
C MET A 168 -13.45 2.17 18.44
N ILE A 169 -13.35 2.59 19.70
CA ILE A 169 -14.09 3.76 20.21
C ILE A 169 -13.58 5.04 19.53
N MET A 170 -12.27 5.17 19.36
CA MET A 170 -11.66 6.33 18.72
C MET A 170 -12.06 6.42 17.23
N GLN A 171 -11.99 5.33 16.48
CA GLN A 171 -12.41 5.29 15.08
C GLN A 171 -13.92 5.53 14.94
N SER A 172 -14.72 5.05 15.88
CA SER A 172 -16.16 5.34 15.91
C SER A 172 -16.45 6.81 16.18
N TYR A 173 -15.65 7.43 17.06
CA TYR A 173 -15.72 8.86 17.33
C TYR A 173 -15.30 9.69 16.12
N ASP A 174 -14.29 9.26 15.38
CA ASP A 174 -13.89 9.91 14.11
C ASP A 174 -15.07 9.99 13.14
N PHE A 175 -15.78 8.89 12.94
CA PHE A 175 -16.96 8.90 12.03
C PHE A 175 -18.06 9.82 12.56
N TYR A 176 -18.36 9.77 13.86
CA TYR A 176 -19.33 10.63 14.50
C TYR A 176 -18.96 12.11 14.37
N TYR A 177 -17.69 12.46 14.56
CA TYR A 177 -17.15 13.81 14.40
C TYR A 177 -17.25 14.28 12.93
N LEU A 178 -16.80 13.46 12.00
CA LEU A 178 -16.85 13.76 10.57
C LEU A 178 -18.30 13.91 10.06
N PHE A 179 -19.22 13.11 10.58
CA PHE A 179 -20.64 13.21 10.26
C PHE A 179 -21.22 14.57 10.66
N GLN A 180 -20.88 15.07 11.83
CA GLN A 180 -21.42 16.33 12.36
C GLN A 180 -20.77 17.58 11.75
N HIS A 181 -19.45 17.53 11.53
CA HIS A 181 -18.68 18.71 11.17
C HIS A 181 -18.33 18.80 9.69
N TYR A 182 -18.40 17.69 8.98
CA TYR A 182 -18.02 17.60 7.57
C TYR A 182 -19.09 16.99 6.69
N ASP A 183 -20.32 16.76 7.19
CA ASP A 183 -21.41 16.07 6.49
C ASP A 183 -20.99 14.71 5.90
N CYS A 184 -20.03 14.04 6.50
CA CYS A 184 -19.52 12.76 6.03
C CYS A 184 -20.52 11.65 6.36
N ASN A 185 -21.21 11.14 5.35
CA ASN A 185 -22.33 10.20 5.51
C ASN A 185 -21.93 8.74 5.28
N MET A 186 -20.66 8.48 4.88
CA MET A 186 -20.22 7.15 4.55
C MET A 186 -18.75 6.89 4.94
N GLN A 187 -18.47 5.67 5.39
CA GLN A 187 -17.12 5.18 5.64
C GLN A 187 -16.80 4.03 4.71
N PHE A 188 -15.58 4.05 4.14
CA PHE A 188 -15.00 2.91 3.45
C PHE A 188 -13.75 2.41 4.18
N GLY A 189 -13.49 1.12 4.07
CA GLY A 189 -12.29 0.50 4.64
C GLY A 189 -12.06 -0.90 4.10
N GLY A 190 -10.93 -1.51 4.45
CA GLY A 190 -10.69 -2.92 4.19
C GLY A 190 -11.66 -3.81 4.99
N ASP A 191 -11.84 -5.06 4.56
CA ASP A 191 -12.78 -5.98 5.21
C ASP A 191 -12.42 -6.28 6.68
N ASP A 192 -11.15 -6.13 7.04
CA ASP A 192 -10.68 -6.23 8.42
C ASP A 192 -11.15 -5.06 9.33
N GLN A 193 -11.67 -3.98 8.76
CA GLN A 193 -12.18 -2.80 9.46
C GLN A 193 -13.68 -2.86 9.79
N TRP A 194 -14.39 -3.89 9.33
CA TRP A 194 -15.85 -3.94 9.42
C TRP A 194 -16.40 -3.66 10.82
N SER A 195 -15.84 -4.31 11.84
CA SER A 195 -16.30 -4.13 13.22
C SER A 195 -16.10 -2.70 13.73
N ASN A 196 -14.98 -2.06 13.39
CA ASN A 196 -14.70 -0.67 13.75
C ASN A 196 -15.67 0.29 13.06
N MET A 197 -15.97 0.03 11.77
CA MET A 197 -16.89 0.84 10.98
C MET A 197 -18.31 0.76 11.51
N LEU A 198 -18.77 -0.42 11.89
CA LEU A 198 -20.09 -0.61 12.52
C LEU A 198 -20.21 0.13 13.85
N GLY A 199 -19.13 0.23 14.62
CA GLY A 199 -19.08 1.03 15.84
C GLY A 199 -19.44 2.51 15.58
N GLY A 200 -18.91 3.06 14.47
CA GLY A 200 -19.20 4.44 14.06
C GLY A 200 -20.65 4.65 13.61
N THR A 201 -21.18 3.76 12.75
CA THR A 201 -22.59 3.85 12.30
C THR A 201 -23.56 3.73 13.48
N GLU A 202 -23.29 2.81 14.41
CA GLU A 202 -24.11 2.63 15.59
C GLU A 202 -24.02 3.83 16.56
N LEU A 203 -22.86 4.44 16.72
CA LEU A 203 -22.70 5.64 17.54
C LEU A 203 -23.51 6.81 16.97
N ILE A 204 -23.46 7.05 15.68
CA ILE A 204 -24.25 8.07 14.98
C ILE A 204 -25.74 7.81 15.18
N ARG A 205 -26.20 6.59 14.98
CA ARG A 205 -27.60 6.20 15.17
C ARG A 205 -28.05 6.46 16.61
N ARG A 206 -27.26 6.08 17.62
CA ARG A 206 -27.62 6.26 19.05
C ARG A 206 -27.61 7.72 19.49
N LYS A 207 -26.64 8.49 19.03
CA LYS A 207 -26.47 9.88 19.51
C LYS A 207 -27.31 10.88 18.74
N LEU A 208 -27.51 10.67 17.43
CA LEU A 208 -28.15 11.63 16.53
C LEU A 208 -29.50 11.16 15.98
N GLY A 209 -29.85 9.87 16.13
CA GLY A 209 -31.05 9.30 15.53
C GLY A 209 -31.01 9.34 13.99
N LYS A 210 -29.80 9.34 13.40
CA LYS A 210 -29.58 9.42 11.95
C LYS A 210 -28.85 8.18 11.47
N ASP A 211 -29.01 7.87 10.19
CA ASP A 211 -28.31 6.77 9.53
C ASP A 211 -27.02 7.27 8.88
N ALA A 212 -25.97 6.48 9.02
CA ALA A 212 -24.71 6.61 8.32
C ALA A 212 -24.32 5.24 7.78
N HIS A 213 -23.57 5.21 6.69
CA HIS A 213 -23.34 4.00 5.92
C HIS A 213 -21.86 3.57 5.97
N ALA A 214 -21.68 2.27 5.83
CA ALA A 214 -20.34 1.68 5.77
C ALA A 214 -20.29 0.62 4.65
N MET A 215 -19.17 0.59 3.92
CA MET A 215 -18.87 -0.43 2.93
C MET A 215 -17.41 -0.87 3.04
N THR A 216 -17.18 -2.17 3.13
CA THR A 216 -15.82 -2.72 3.05
C THR A 216 -15.46 -3.13 1.64
N ILE A 217 -14.16 -3.01 1.35
CA ILE A 217 -13.57 -3.51 0.11
C ILE A 217 -12.81 -4.80 0.37
N THR A 218 -12.83 -5.67 -0.64
CA THR A 218 -12.08 -6.91 -0.64
C THR A 218 -10.60 -6.63 -0.42
N LEU A 219 -9.95 -7.35 0.49
CA LEU A 219 -8.51 -7.24 0.70
C LEU A 219 -7.74 -7.80 -0.50
N LEU A 220 -6.69 -7.12 -0.90
CA LEU A 220 -5.82 -7.58 -1.96
C LEU A 220 -4.92 -8.71 -1.45
N THR A 221 -5.29 -9.93 -1.79
CA THR A 221 -4.57 -11.17 -1.44
C THR A 221 -4.18 -11.93 -2.70
N ASP A 222 -3.06 -12.65 -2.61
CA ASP A 222 -2.71 -13.65 -3.63
C ASP A 222 -3.59 -14.90 -3.55
N SER A 223 -3.40 -15.84 -4.48
CA SER A 223 -4.12 -17.10 -4.57
C SER A 223 -3.93 -18.03 -3.36
N GLN A 224 -2.94 -17.73 -2.51
CA GLN A 224 -2.69 -18.45 -1.25
C GLN A 224 -3.30 -17.72 -0.03
N GLY A 225 -4.05 -16.62 -0.25
CA GLY A 225 -4.68 -15.83 0.80
C GLY A 225 -3.72 -14.87 1.54
N LYS A 226 -2.47 -14.72 1.08
CA LYS A 226 -1.50 -13.79 1.68
C LYS A 226 -1.73 -12.37 1.17
N LYS A 227 -1.76 -11.39 2.07
CA LYS A 227 -1.88 -9.96 1.71
C LYS A 227 -0.74 -9.56 0.77
N MET A 228 -1.08 -8.98 -0.39
CA MET A 228 -0.14 -8.44 -1.37
C MET A 228 0.44 -7.07 -0.93
N GLY A 229 1.44 -6.59 -1.65
CA GLY A 229 2.12 -5.32 -1.34
C GLY A 229 3.33 -5.46 -0.43
N LYS A 230 3.80 -6.70 -0.23
CA LYS A 230 5.04 -7.01 0.50
C LYS A 230 5.89 -7.99 -0.31
N THR A 231 7.21 -7.77 -0.30
CA THR A 231 8.20 -8.75 -0.70
C THR A 231 8.72 -9.52 0.51
N ALA A 232 9.63 -10.46 0.34
CA ALA A 232 10.23 -11.21 1.45
C ALA A 232 10.96 -10.26 2.42
N GLY A 233 10.23 -9.76 3.42
CA GLY A 233 10.75 -8.89 4.48
C GLY A 233 10.54 -7.38 4.30
N ASN A 234 10.16 -6.89 3.11
CA ASN A 234 9.99 -5.47 2.84
C ASN A 234 8.60 -5.13 2.25
N ALA A 235 8.08 -3.96 2.59
CA ALA A 235 6.91 -3.41 1.93
C ALA A 235 7.28 -2.91 0.51
N VAL A 236 6.31 -2.93 -0.41
CA VAL A 236 6.40 -2.24 -1.71
C VAL A 236 5.86 -0.83 -1.50
N TRP A 237 6.76 0.15 -1.50
CA TRP A 237 6.45 1.54 -1.17
C TRP A 237 5.99 2.31 -2.40
N LEU A 238 5.16 3.33 -2.19
CA LEU A 238 4.78 4.27 -3.26
C LEU A 238 5.80 5.41 -3.42
N ASP A 239 6.69 5.60 -2.43
CA ASP A 239 7.81 6.53 -2.53
C ASP A 239 8.91 5.97 -3.45
N PRO A 240 9.28 6.68 -4.55
CA PRO A 240 10.31 6.23 -5.48
C PRO A 240 11.71 6.11 -4.87
N ASN A 241 11.96 6.80 -3.74
CA ASN A 241 13.22 6.69 -3.00
C ASN A 241 13.33 5.40 -2.17
N LYS A 242 12.19 4.74 -1.87
CA LYS A 242 12.14 3.49 -1.09
C LYS A 242 11.94 2.26 -1.97
N THR A 243 11.11 2.38 -2.99
CA THR A 243 10.92 1.38 -4.04
C THR A 243 10.99 2.12 -5.36
N SER A 244 12.06 1.91 -6.13
CA SER A 244 12.22 2.59 -7.40
C SER A 244 11.06 2.29 -8.35
N PRO A 245 10.72 3.16 -9.32
CA PRO A 245 9.71 2.88 -10.33
C PRO A 245 9.96 1.56 -11.07
N PHE A 246 11.22 1.21 -11.28
CA PHE A 246 11.61 -0.06 -11.89
C PHE A 246 11.28 -1.26 -10.99
N ASP A 247 11.64 -1.21 -9.69
CA ASP A 247 11.33 -2.29 -8.75
C ASP A 247 9.82 -2.41 -8.50
N PHE A 248 9.10 -1.28 -8.49
CA PHE A 248 7.65 -1.25 -8.41
C PHE A 248 7.02 -1.93 -9.65
N TYR A 249 7.50 -1.62 -10.84
CA TYR A 249 7.11 -2.27 -12.09
C TYR A 249 7.40 -3.79 -12.02
N GLN A 250 8.60 -4.17 -11.62
CA GLN A 250 9.02 -5.57 -11.51
C GLN A 250 8.18 -6.36 -10.49
N TYR A 251 7.78 -5.73 -9.39
CA TYR A 251 6.89 -6.36 -8.44
C TYR A 251 5.59 -6.81 -9.10
N TRP A 252 4.92 -5.92 -9.83
CA TRP A 252 3.66 -6.22 -10.50
C TRP A 252 3.84 -7.13 -11.73
N ARG A 253 4.94 -6.99 -12.45
CA ARG A 253 5.32 -7.86 -13.58
C ARG A 253 5.55 -9.32 -13.13
N ASN A 254 5.90 -9.54 -11.87
CA ASN A 254 6.16 -10.85 -11.27
C ASN A 254 5.01 -11.41 -10.44
N VAL A 255 3.81 -10.87 -10.55
CA VAL A 255 2.60 -11.43 -9.96
C VAL A 255 2.31 -12.80 -10.57
N GLY A 256 1.75 -13.72 -9.75
CA GLY A 256 1.41 -15.07 -10.20
C GLY A 256 0.36 -15.09 -11.32
N ASP A 257 0.41 -16.10 -12.18
CA ASP A 257 -0.57 -16.27 -13.27
C ASP A 257 -2.00 -16.32 -12.76
N ALA A 258 -2.22 -16.97 -11.61
CA ALA A 258 -3.52 -17.08 -10.98
C ALA A 258 -4.05 -15.73 -10.41
N ASP A 259 -3.20 -14.72 -10.26
CA ASP A 259 -3.54 -13.48 -9.58
C ASP A 259 -3.61 -12.27 -10.52
N VAL A 260 -2.95 -12.34 -11.70
CA VAL A 260 -2.74 -11.17 -12.56
C VAL A 260 -4.05 -10.56 -13.06
N LEU A 261 -4.99 -11.37 -13.55
CA LEU A 261 -6.27 -10.88 -14.08
C LEU A 261 -7.15 -10.29 -12.98
N LYS A 262 -7.15 -10.90 -11.80
CA LYS A 262 -7.77 -10.34 -10.59
C LYS A 262 -7.18 -8.97 -10.24
N CYS A 263 -5.84 -8.84 -10.25
CA CYS A 263 -5.18 -7.56 -9.97
C CYS A 263 -5.53 -6.50 -11.02
N ILE A 264 -5.57 -6.84 -12.30
CA ILE A 264 -5.99 -5.92 -13.37
C ILE A 264 -7.40 -5.42 -13.11
N ARG A 265 -8.35 -6.32 -12.82
CA ARG A 265 -9.75 -5.99 -12.58
C ARG A 265 -9.93 -5.06 -11.38
N MET A 266 -9.25 -5.34 -10.29
CA MET A 266 -9.41 -4.58 -9.04
C MET A 266 -8.67 -3.24 -9.05
N LEU A 267 -7.45 -3.19 -9.61
CA LEU A 267 -6.52 -2.08 -9.39
C LEU A 267 -6.42 -1.11 -10.57
N THR A 268 -6.62 -1.55 -11.82
CA THR A 268 -6.45 -0.69 -13.00
C THR A 268 -7.72 0.08 -13.33
N PHE A 269 -7.58 1.16 -14.10
CA PHE A 269 -8.69 1.94 -14.66
C PHE A 269 -9.04 1.54 -16.09
N LEU A 270 -8.59 0.36 -16.54
CA LEU A 270 -8.96 -0.18 -17.84
C LEU A 270 -10.48 -0.41 -17.93
N PRO A 271 -11.09 -0.22 -19.13
CA PRO A 271 -12.51 -0.53 -19.35
C PRO A 271 -12.84 -1.98 -19.00
N LEU A 272 -14.00 -2.21 -18.40
CA LEU A 272 -14.42 -3.57 -18.01
C LEU A 272 -14.53 -4.51 -19.21
N GLU A 273 -14.98 -4.00 -20.36
CA GLU A 273 -15.08 -4.76 -21.60
C GLU A 273 -13.71 -5.30 -22.08
N GLN A 274 -12.66 -4.49 -21.91
CA GLN A 274 -11.29 -4.92 -22.19
C GLN A 274 -10.82 -5.98 -21.20
N ILE A 275 -11.15 -5.83 -19.93
CA ILE A 275 -10.79 -6.80 -18.88
C ILE A 275 -11.53 -8.12 -19.08
N ASP A 276 -12.81 -8.08 -19.47
CA ASP A 276 -13.62 -9.28 -19.75
C ASP A 276 -13.07 -10.08 -20.94
N GLU A 277 -12.46 -9.40 -21.93
CA GLU A 277 -11.72 -10.09 -22.98
C GLU A 277 -10.40 -10.68 -22.46
N MET A 278 -9.70 -9.98 -21.58
CA MET A 278 -8.46 -10.48 -20.97
C MET A 278 -8.70 -11.67 -20.04
N ASP A 279 -9.89 -11.82 -19.45
CA ASP A 279 -10.24 -12.99 -18.60
C ASP A 279 -10.23 -14.33 -19.38
N LYS A 280 -10.25 -14.26 -20.70
CA LYS A 280 -10.13 -15.42 -21.59
C LYS A 280 -8.66 -15.79 -21.90
N TRP A 281 -7.72 -15.00 -21.43
CA TRP A 281 -6.29 -15.18 -21.74
C TRP A 281 -5.68 -16.31 -20.93
N GLU A 282 -4.87 -17.13 -21.60
CA GLU A 282 -4.18 -18.28 -21.02
C GLU A 282 -2.72 -18.35 -21.47
N GLY A 283 -1.92 -19.11 -20.78
CA GLY A 283 -0.55 -19.44 -21.16
C GLY A 283 0.32 -18.18 -21.34
N SER A 284 0.91 -18.01 -22.52
CA SER A 284 1.80 -16.89 -22.82
C SER A 284 1.13 -15.51 -22.79
N GLN A 285 -0.19 -15.44 -23.02
CA GLN A 285 -0.96 -14.18 -22.93
C GLN A 285 -0.96 -13.59 -21.54
N LEU A 286 -0.85 -14.43 -20.49
CA LEU A 286 -0.73 -13.95 -19.11
C LEU A 286 0.55 -13.13 -18.88
N ASN A 287 1.62 -13.37 -19.63
CA ASN A 287 2.81 -12.52 -19.59
C ASN A 287 2.51 -11.10 -20.09
N GLN A 288 1.70 -10.98 -21.17
CA GLN A 288 1.24 -9.69 -21.65
C GLN A 288 0.33 -9.01 -20.60
N ALA A 289 -0.57 -9.76 -19.96
CA ALA A 289 -1.39 -9.24 -18.89
C ALA A 289 -0.55 -8.67 -17.72
N LYS A 290 0.54 -9.34 -17.36
CA LYS A 290 1.48 -8.86 -16.34
C LYS A 290 2.20 -7.57 -16.75
N GLU A 291 2.55 -7.42 -18.02
CA GLU A 291 3.14 -6.19 -18.56
C GLU A 291 2.15 -5.03 -18.50
N ILE A 292 0.90 -5.26 -18.92
CA ILE A 292 -0.18 -4.28 -18.81
C ILE A 292 -0.41 -3.88 -17.35
N LEU A 293 -0.55 -4.84 -16.43
CA LEU A 293 -0.71 -4.57 -15.01
C LEU A 293 0.42 -3.70 -14.47
N ALA A 294 1.67 -4.11 -14.72
CA ALA A 294 2.85 -3.40 -14.22
C ALA A 294 2.92 -1.98 -14.79
N PHE A 295 2.65 -1.81 -16.09
CA PHE A 295 2.66 -0.50 -16.73
C PHE A 295 1.57 0.42 -16.16
N GLU A 296 0.31 -0.03 -16.10
CA GLU A 296 -0.81 0.78 -15.64
C GLU A 296 -0.64 1.21 -14.16
N LEU A 297 -0.16 0.31 -13.29
CA LEU A 297 0.05 0.64 -11.89
C LEU A 297 1.27 1.55 -11.68
N THR A 298 2.36 1.33 -12.41
CA THR A 298 3.53 2.21 -12.35
C THR A 298 3.20 3.60 -12.89
N LYS A 299 2.44 3.69 -13.99
CA LYS A 299 1.93 4.95 -14.55
C LYS A 299 1.07 5.71 -13.53
N LEU A 300 0.20 5.01 -12.81
CA LEU A 300 -0.68 5.62 -11.83
C LEU A 300 0.08 6.22 -10.62
N VAL A 301 1.16 5.56 -10.18
CA VAL A 301 1.94 5.96 -9.00
C VAL A 301 3.08 6.93 -9.36
N HIS A 302 3.82 6.66 -10.42
CA HIS A 302 5.06 7.34 -10.75
C HIS A 302 4.98 8.21 -12.01
N GLY A 303 3.86 8.14 -12.75
CA GLY A 303 3.67 8.84 -14.01
C GLY A 303 4.07 8.00 -15.23
N GLU A 304 3.60 8.44 -16.41
CA GLU A 304 3.76 7.68 -17.65
C GLU A 304 5.23 7.58 -18.11
N GLU A 305 6.00 8.64 -17.91
CA GLU A 305 7.42 8.65 -18.29
C GLU A 305 8.21 7.58 -17.54
N GLU A 306 8.06 7.52 -16.22
CA GLU A 306 8.73 6.52 -15.37
C GLU A 306 8.23 5.10 -15.65
N ALA A 307 6.94 4.93 -15.96
CA ALA A 307 6.39 3.64 -16.37
C ALA A 307 7.02 3.14 -17.70
N ARG A 308 7.20 4.03 -18.67
CA ARG A 308 7.87 3.69 -19.94
C ARG A 308 9.34 3.34 -19.77
N LYS A 309 10.05 4.09 -18.92
CA LYS A 309 11.45 3.78 -18.56
C LYS A 309 11.57 2.41 -17.90
N ALA A 310 10.69 2.13 -16.93
CA ALA A 310 10.66 0.85 -16.22
C ALA A 310 10.32 -0.32 -17.16
N GLU A 311 9.35 -0.14 -18.05
CA GLU A 311 8.99 -1.13 -19.08
C GLU A 311 10.16 -1.42 -20.04
N ALA A 312 10.80 -0.37 -20.56
CA ALA A 312 11.95 -0.50 -21.45
C ALA A 312 13.12 -1.22 -20.77
N GLY A 313 13.43 -0.85 -19.52
CA GLY A 313 14.43 -1.53 -18.71
C GLY A 313 14.11 -3.01 -18.48
N ALA A 314 12.84 -3.33 -18.19
CA ALA A 314 12.41 -4.72 -18.03
C ALA A 314 12.55 -5.54 -19.33
N LYS A 315 12.15 -4.97 -20.48
CA LYS A 315 12.28 -5.63 -21.79
C LYS A 315 13.74 -5.86 -22.16
N ALA A 316 14.63 -4.91 -21.87
CA ALA A 316 16.06 -5.04 -22.13
C ALA A 316 16.70 -6.20 -21.36
N LEU A 317 16.26 -6.45 -20.12
CA LEU A 317 16.74 -7.56 -19.30
C LEU A 317 16.37 -8.95 -19.86
N PHE A 318 15.22 -9.07 -20.53
CA PHE A 318 14.73 -10.35 -21.05
C PHE A 318 15.00 -10.53 -22.55
N GLY A 319 15.33 -9.45 -23.28
CA GLY A 319 15.55 -9.43 -24.72
C GLY A 319 16.99 -9.62 -25.16
N GLY A 320 17.96 -9.82 -24.25
CA GLY A 320 19.37 -10.04 -24.59
C GLY A 320 20.12 -8.83 -25.19
N SER A 321 19.47 -7.67 -25.33
CA SER A 321 20.12 -6.43 -25.74
C SER A 321 20.34 -5.56 -24.51
N GLY A 322 21.58 -5.55 -24.02
CA GLY A 322 21.99 -4.99 -22.73
C GLY A 322 21.88 -3.47 -22.57
N ASN A 323 20.74 -2.87 -22.84
CA ASN A 323 20.53 -1.47 -22.50
C ASN A 323 19.98 -1.34 -21.08
N SER A 324 20.89 -1.14 -20.12
CA SER A 324 20.61 -1.07 -18.67
C SER A 324 20.40 0.37 -18.16
N GLU A 325 20.09 1.33 -19.03
CA GLU A 325 20.01 2.77 -18.67
C GLU A 325 18.92 3.12 -17.64
N HIS A 326 17.90 2.28 -17.50
CA HIS A 326 16.75 2.56 -16.62
C HIS A 326 16.65 1.62 -15.41
N MET A 327 17.69 0.83 -15.17
CA MET A 327 17.79 -0.05 -14.01
C MET A 327 18.26 0.73 -12.77
N PRO A 328 17.79 0.39 -11.54
CA PRO A 328 18.38 0.93 -10.33
C PRO A 328 19.90 0.79 -10.39
N SER A 329 20.62 1.88 -10.16
CA SER A 329 22.05 1.90 -10.37
C SER A 329 22.78 2.58 -9.22
N THR A 330 24.02 2.15 -8.98
CA THR A 330 24.93 2.76 -8.02
C THR A 330 26.23 3.12 -8.72
N GLU A 331 26.65 4.36 -8.57
CA GLU A 331 27.98 4.80 -8.95
C GLU A 331 28.99 4.37 -7.90
N LEU A 332 29.97 3.60 -8.31
CA LEU A 332 31.11 3.19 -7.49
C LEU A 332 32.21 4.25 -7.61
N THR A 333 32.73 4.67 -6.47
CA THR A 333 33.81 5.65 -6.39
C THR A 333 35.18 4.96 -6.19
N ALA A 334 36.27 5.69 -6.38
CA ALA A 334 37.62 5.14 -6.14
C ALA A 334 37.81 4.58 -4.72
N GLU A 335 37.09 5.14 -3.74
CA GLU A 335 37.10 4.73 -2.34
C GLU A 335 36.50 3.34 -2.10
N ASP A 336 35.66 2.88 -3.01
CA ASP A 336 34.98 1.57 -2.93
C ASP A 336 35.93 0.42 -3.35
N PHE A 337 37.07 0.76 -3.92
CA PHE A 337 38.04 -0.21 -4.42
C PHE A 337 39.32 -0.22 -3.58
N THR A 338 39.87 -1.41 -3.36
CA THR A 338 41.21 -1.64 -2.77
C THR A 338 42.03 -2.38 -3.81
N ASP A 339 43.18 -1.83 -4.22
CA ASP A 339 44.01 -2.36 -5.30
C ASP A 339 43.20 -2.63 -6.59
N ASP A 340 42.37 -1.66 -7.00
CA ASP A 340 41.46 -1.72 -8.15
C ASP A 340 40.43 -2.88 -8.09
N LYS A 341 40.15 -3.42 -6.90
CA LYS A 341 39.18 -4.51 -6.68
C LYS A 341 38.15 -4.17 -5.62
N ILE A 342 36.95 -4.72 -5.76
CA ILE A 342 35.90 -4.67 -4.76
C ILE A 342 35.44 -6.08 -4.41
N ASP A 343 35.29 -6.39 -3.11
CA ASP A 343 34.73 -7.67 -2.67
C ASP A 343 33.24 -7.72 -2.84
N THR A 344 32.69 -8.92 -3.08
CA THR A 344 31.29 -9.19 -3.27
C THR A 344 30.40 -8.60 -2.17
N LEU A 345 30.82 -8.71 -0.90
CA LEU A 345 29.99 -8.27 0.24
C LEU A 345 29.92 -6.75 0.31
N THR A 346 31.02 -6.06 0.06
CA THR A 346 31.07 -4.59 -0.02
C THR A 346 30.22 -4.10 -1.19
N LEU A 347 30.34 -4.74 -2.36
CA LEU A 347 29.53 -4.45 -3.54
C LEU A 347 28.03 -4.57 -3.25
N LEU A 348 27.58 -5.67 -2.63
CA LEU A 348 26.17 -5.90 -2.31
C LEU A 348 25.62 -4.87 -1.31
N VAL A 349 26.41 -4.49 -0.32
CA VAL A 349 25.99 -3.46 0.67
C VAL A 349 25.94 -2.09 0.01
N LYS A 350 26.93 -1.73 -0.79
CA LYS A 350 27.00 -0.44 -1.48
C LYS A 350 25.85 -0.26 -2.47
N CYS A 351 25.46 -1.33 -3.16
CA CYS A 351 24.33 -1.35 -4.09
C CYS A 351 22.97 -1.48 -3.37
N GLY A 352 22.91 -1.50 -2.04
CA GLY A 352 21.66 -1.67 -1.28
C GLY A 352 21.00 -3.04 -1.44
N LEU A 353 21.70 -4.01 -2.03
CA LEU A 353 21.22 -5.39 -2.23
C LEU A 353 21.28 -6.25 -0.97
N ALA A 354 22.07 -5.83 0.01
CA ALA A 354 22.15 -6.40 1.34
C ALA A 354 22.27 -5.29 2.39
N ALA A 355 21.56 -5.42 3.50
CA ALA A 355 21.63 -4.46 4.61
C ALA A 355 22.94 -4.55 5.41
N SER A 356 23.65 -5.66 5.28
CA SER A 356 24.95 -5.90 5.94
C SER A 356 25.79 -6.95 5.21
N LYS A 357 27.10 -6.96 5.47
CA LYS A 357 28.00 -8.02 4.96
C LYS A 357 27.58 -9.43 5.41
N GLY A 358 26.96 -9.55 6.59
CA GLY A 358 26.41 -10.83 7.08
C GLY A 358 25.23 -11.32 6.26
N GLU A 359 24.33 -10.43 5.84
CA GLU A 359 23.24 -10.76 4.91
C GLU A 359 23.80 -11.11 3.52
N GLY A 360 24.74 -10.31 3.00
CA GLY A 360 25.42 -10.58 1.73
C GLY A 360 26.03 -11.97 1.68
N ARG A 361 26.73 -12.40 2.74
CA ARG A 361 27.30 -13.74 2.86
C ARG A 361 26.23 -14.84 2.73
N ARG A 362 25.11 -14.71 3.45
CA ARG A 362 23.98 -15.66 3.36
C ARG A 362 23.42 -15.75 1.96
N LEU A 363 23.23 -14.60 1.30
CA LEU A 363 22.70 -14.54 -0.07
C LEU A 363 23.62 -15.27 -1.07
N VAL A 364 24.92 -15.08 -0.97
CA VAL A 364 25.90 -15.77 -1.83
C VAL A 364 25.89 -17.28 -1.55
N GLN A 365 25.92 -17.70 -0.28
CA GLN A 365 25.89 -19.12 0.11
C GLN A 365 24.63 -19.83 -0.36
N GLN A 366 23.49 -19.14 -0.41
CA GLN A 366 22.22 -19.65 -0.96
C GLN A 366 22.20 -19.65 -2.50
N GLY A 367 23.30 -19.20 -3.14
CA GLY A 367 23.40 -19.10 -4.59
C GLY A 367 22.44 -18.07 -5.19
N GLY A 368 22.07 -17.05 -4.42
CA GLY A 368 21.15 -16.01 -4.79
C GLY A 368 21.76 -14.82 -5.53
N ILE A 369 23.06 -14.79 -5.79
CA ILE A 369 23.75 -13.65 -6.41
C ILE A 369 24.42 -14.07 -7.72
N SER A 370 24.25 -13.23 -8.76
CA SER A 370 25.06 -13.28 -9.98
C SER A 370 25.48 -11.86 -10.40
N VAL A 371 26.62 -11.76 -11.09
CA VAL A 371 27.16 -10.53 -11.67
C VAL A 371 27.37 -10.80 -13.17
N ASN A 372 26.78 -9.99 -14.05
CA ASN A 372 26.80 -10.18 -15.50
C ASN A 372 26.39 -11.62 -15.89
N ASP A 373 25.31 -12.13 -15.30
CA ASP A 373 24.77 -13.48 -15.43
C ASP A 373 25.66 -14.63 -14.90
N GLU A 374 26.88 -14.34 -14.48
CA GLU A 374 27.74 -15.31 -13.83
C GLU A 374 27.41 -15.45 -12.36
N LYS A 375 27.16 -16.68 -11.92
CA LYS A 375 26.79 -16.96 -10.54
C LYS A 375 27.96 -16.79 -9.59
N VAL A 376 27.80 -15.96 -8.57
CA VAL A 376 28.79 -15.80 -7.52
C VAL A 376 28.60 -16.91 -6.48
N THR A 377 29.55 -17.82 -6.40
CA THR A 377 29.51 -18.98 -5.49
C THR A 377 30.37 -18.80 -4.23
N ASP A 378 31.33 -17.89 -4.27
CA ASP A 378 32.17 -17.54 -3.14
C ASP A 378 31.98 -16.06 -2.78
N PHE A 379 31.67 -15.79 -1.53
CA PHE A 379 31.55 -14.43 -1.01
C PHE A 379 32.89 -13.66 -0.95
N ALA A 380 34.02 -14.37 -1.04
CA ALA A 380 35.34 -13.77 -1.14
C ALA A 380 35.74 -13.37 -2.58
N THR A 381 34.87 -13.62 -3.57
CA THR A 381 35.09 -13.21 -4.95
C THR A 381 35.33 -11.71 -5.02
N MET A 382 36.44 -11.33 -5.71
CA MET A 382 36.82 -9.95 -5.99
C MET A 382 36.52 -9.62 -7.43
N PHE A 383 35.98 -8.44 -7.67
CA PHE A 383 35.70 -7.91 -9.01
C PHE A 383 36.67 -6.78 -9.33
N GLU A 384 37.28 -6.83 -10.51
CA GLU A 384 38.13 -5.76 -11.02
C GLU A 384 37.32 -4.50 -11.30
N LYS A 385 37.88 -3.34 -11.08
CA LYS A 385 37.28 -2.04 -11.39
C LYS A 385 36.81 -1.96 -12.86
N THR A 386 37.53 -2.60 -13.76
CA THR A 386 37.23 -2.69 -15.20
C THR A 386 35.87 -3.38 -15.47
N THR A 387 35.40 -4.25 -14.58
CA THR A 387 34.07 -4.89 -14.68
C THR A 387 32.95 -3.87 -14.66
N PHE A 388 33.17 -2.71 -14.04
CA PHE A 388 32.17 -1.67 -13.81
C PHE A 388 32.35 -0.45 -14.70
N THR A 389 33.31 -0.46 -15.63
CA THR A 389 33.52 0.62 -16.62
C THR A 389 32.58 0.46 -17.82
N GLY A 390 32.42 1.53 -18.62
CA GLY A 390 31.54 1.52 -19.79
C GLY A 390 30.07 1.39 -19.39
N ASP A 391 29.41 0.32 -19.85
CA ASP A 391 27.99 0.07 -19.51
C ASP A 391 27.77 -0.40 -18.07
N GLY A 392 28.84 -0.61 -17.28
CA GLY A 392 28.76 -1.12 -15.91
C GLY A 392 28.46 -2.62 -15.84
N ALA A 393 28.23 -3.13 -14.63
CA ALA A 393 27.89 -4.52 -14.36
C ALA A 393 26.48 -4.66 -13.80
N VAL A 394 25.74 -5.66 -14.27
CA VAL A 394 24.42 -6.02 -13.74
C VAL A 394 24.55 -7.05 -12.64
N ILE A 395 24.08 -6.69 -11.46
CA ILE A 395 24.05 -7.56 -10.29
C ILE A 395 22.61 -8.05 -10.12
N ARG A 396 22.43 -9.36 -9.97
CA ARG A 396 21.14 -9.97 -9.73
C ARG A 396 21.07 -10.63 -8.36
N LYS A 397 20.01 -10.28 -7.58
CA LYS A 397 19.67 -10.94 -6.31
C LYS A 397 18.44 -11.81 -6.50
N GLY A 398 18.61 -13.12 -6.45
CA GLY A 398 17.55 -14.09 -6.75
C GLY A 398 17.11 -14.02 -8.21
N LYS A 399 15.81 -14.29 -8.45
CA LYS A 399 15.23 -14.29 -9.80
C LYS A 399 14.62 -12.95 -10.23
N LYS A 400 14.48 -12.00 -9.30
CA LYS A 400 13.55 -10.86 -9.47
C LYS A 400 14.15 -9.49 -9.21
N VAL A 401 15.33 -9.38 -8.58
CA VAL A 401 15.95 -8.10 -8.24
C VAL A 401 17.21 -7.92 -9.06
N PHE A 402 17.27 -6.79 -9.77
CA PHE A 402 18.38 -6.40 -10.64
C PHE A 402 18.89 -5.02 -10.24
N HIS A 403 20.19 -4.84 -10.30
CA HIS A 403 20.85 -3.58 -9.97
C HIS A 403 22.07 -3.39 -10.84
N LYS A 404 22.31 -2.17 -11.29
CA LYS A 404 23.49 -1.83 -12.08
C LYS A 404 24.54 -1.16 -11.19
N ALA A 405 25.77 -1.62 -11.22
CA ALA A 405 26.90 -0.91 -10.63
C ALA A 405 27.81 -0.41 -11.76
N PHE A 406 28.27 0.84 -11.67
CA PHE A 406 29.13 1.42 -12.69
C PHE A 406 30.16 2.37 -12.08
N VAL A 407 31.24 2.62 -12.78
CA VAL A 407 32.27 3.65 -12.48
C VAL A 407 32.26 4.67 -13.61
N LYS A 408 32.24 5.96 -13.25
CA LYS A 408 32.45 7.04 -14.21
C LYS A 408 33.91 7.20 -14.60
#